data_fcdff9304e18513635a64173793439a8
#
_entry.id   fcdff9304e18513635a64173793439a8
#
_cell.length_a   1.000
_cell.length_b   1.000
_cell.length_c   1.000
_cell.angle_alpha   90.00
_cell.angle_beta   90.00
_cell.angle_gamma   90.00
#
_symmetry.space_group_name_H-M   'P 1'
#
loop_
_entity.id
_entity.type
_entity.pdbx_description
1 polymer ?
#
loop_
_entity_poly.entity_id
_entity_poly.type
_entity_poly.pdbx_seq_one_letter_code
_entity_poly.pdbx_strand_id
1 'polypeptide(L)'
;MEKDLKLRSKNFAHRCVKLAVSLPKSKLGSHIEGQLIRCATSVGQSKKSFIAKLSKVIEEINESNFWIEFLIDEELLSKEKCESLLKESAELTSIFIAYRITAEKKQHR
;
A
#
# COMPACT_ATOMS: atom_id res chain seq x y z
N MET A 1 -5.62 6.23 -17.52
CA MET A 1 -4.57 5.66 -16.70
C MET A 1 -4.61 6.13 -15.27
N GLU A 2 -4.66 7.42 -15.03
CA GLU A 2 -4.78 7.95 -13.67
C GLU A 2 -6.02 7.43 -12.95
N LYS A 3 -7.13 7.34 -13.67
CA LYS A 3 -8.39 6.86 -13.13
C LYS A 3 -8.29 5.43 -12.65
N ASP A 4 -7.67 4.58 -13.45
CA ASP A 4 -7.49 3.16 -13.11
C ASP A 4 -6.53 3.02 -11.95
N LEU A 5 -5.50 3.83 -11.92
CA LEU A 5 -4.51 3.80 -10.85
C LEU A 5 -5.11 4.24 -9.52
N LYS A 6 -5.97 5.28 -9.56
CA LYS A 6 -6.70 5.71 -8.37
C LYS A 6 -7.60 4.60 -7.84
N LEU A 7 -8.31 3.94 -8.73
CA LEU A 7 -9.20 2.85 -8.34
C LEU A 7 -8.42 1.68 -7.78
N ARG A 8 -7.31 1.32 -8.39
CA ARG A 8 -6.46 0.24 -7.89
C ARG A 8 -5.91 0.57 -6.50
N SER A 9 -5.48 1.82 -6.30
CA SER A 9 -4.97 2.27 -5.01
C SER A 9 -6.03 2.20 -3.92
N LYS A 10 -7.25 2.62 -4.25
CA LYS A 10 -8.37 2.56 -3.33
C LYS A 10 -8.74 1.13 -2.99
N ASN A 11 -8.76 0.25 -3.99
CA ASN A 11 -9.03 -1.15 -3.77
C ASN A 11 -7.96 -1.81 -2.92
N PHE A 12 -6.71 -1.45 -3.14
CA PHE A 12 -5.61 -1.93 -2.31
C PHE A 12 -5.81 -1.52 -0.86
N ALA A 13 -6.19 -0.26 -0.63
CA ALA A 13 -6.46 0.23 0.72
C ALA A 13 -7.57 -0.57 1.39
N HIS A 14 -8.68 -0.80 0.68
CA HIS A 14 -9.79 -1.60 1.22
C HIS A 14 -9.35 -3.02 1.57
N ARG A 15 -8.55 -3.63 0.72
CA ARG A 15 -8.05 -4.99 0.97
C ARG A 15 -7.14 -5.04 2.18
N CYS A 16 -6.29 -4.04 2.35
CA CYS A 16 -5.42 -3.95 3.52
C CYS A 16 -6.22 -3.78 4.80
N VAL A 17 -7.27 -2.94 4.76
CA VAL A 17 -8.13 -2.75 5.92
C VAL A 17 -8.85 -4.04 6.30
N LYS A 18 -9.37 -4.76 5.32
CA LYS A 18 -10.02 -6.05 5.58
C LYS A 18 -9.06 -7.03 6.23
N LEU A 19 -7.82 -7.06 5.75
CA LEU A 19 -6.79 -7.91 6.35
C LEU A 19 -6.50 -7.48 7.78
N ALA A 20 -6.36 -6.19 7.99
CA ALA A 20 -6.03 -5.63 9.31
C ALA A 20 -7.09 -5.94 10.36
N VAL A 21 -8.37 -5.79 10.00
CA VAL A 21 -9.44 -6.04 10.98
C VAL A 21 -9.62 -7.52 11.29
N SER A 22 -9.03 -8.40 10.51
CA SER A 22 -9.08 -9.84 10.77
C SER A 22 -8.01 -10.30 11.76
N LEU A 23 -7.11 -9.40 12.17
CA LEU A 23 -6.01 -9.74 13.06
C LEU A 23 -6.48 -10.05 14.48
N PRO A 24 -5.75 -10.91 15.21
CA PRO A 24 -6.08 -11.21 16.59
C PRO A 24 -6.09 -9.95 17.45
N LYS A 25 -6.97 -9.92 18.45
CA LYS A 25 -7.08 -8.81 19.38
C LYS A 25 -6.03 -8.92 20.47
N SER A 26 -4.79 -9.00 20.08
CA SER A 26 -3.63 -9.02 20.97
C SER A 26 -2.95 -7.66 20.90
N LYS A 27 -1.98 -7.45 21.79
CA LYS A 27 -1.24 -6.21 21.80
C LYS A 27 -0.52 -6.00 20.46
N LEU A 28 0.14 -7.05 19.95
CA LEU A 28 0.86 -6.99 18.68
C LEU A 28 -0.12 -6.83 17.53
N GLY A 29 -1.17 -7.65 17.50
CA GLY A 29 -2.17 -7.57 16.44
C GLY A 29 -2.81 -6.20 16.34
N SER A 30 -3.17 -5.61 17.49
CA SER A 30 -3.78 -4.29 17.52
C SER A 30 -2.82 -3.20 17.06
N HIS A 31 -1.54 -3.34 17.42
CA HIS A 31 -0.52 -2.38 16.96
C HIS A 31 -0.39 -2.42 15.44
N ILE A 32 -0.26 -3.61 14.88
CA ILE A 32 -0.09 -3.78 13.44
C ILE A 32 -1.35 -3.34 12.70
N GLU A 33 -2.52 -3.66 13.25
CA GLU A 33 -3.80 -3.23 12.70
C GLU A 33 -3.81 -1.71 12.47
N GLY A 34 -3.44 -0.96 13.50
CA GLY A 34 -3.41 0.50 13.42
C GLY A 34 -2.42 1.02 12.39
N GLN A 35 -1.23 0.43 12.35
CA GLN A 35 -0.20 0.86 11.39
C GLN A 35 -0.61 0.56 9.95
N LEU A 36 -1.15 -0.62 9.71
CA LEU A 36 -1.55 -1.02 8.36
C LEU A 36 -2.72 -0.19 7.87
N ILE A 37 -3.71 0.07 8.71
CA ILE A 37 -4.85 0.91 8.35
C ILE A 37 -4.36 2.32 7.99
N ARG A 38 -3.47 2.88 8.79
CA ARG A 38 -2.95 4.23 8.56
C ARG A 38 -2.24 4.35 7.22
N CYS A 39 -1.26 3.48 6.96
CA CYS A 39 -0.48 3.60 5.74
C CYS A 39 -1.28 3.22 4.49
N ALA A 40 -2.13 2.20 4.58
CA ALA A 40 -2.93 1.78 3.43
C ALA A 40 -3.97 2.83 3.04
N THR A 41 -4.61 3.46 4.04
CA THR A 41 -5.59 4.51 3.74
C THR A 41 -4.92 5.75 3.16
N SER A 42 -3.67 6.02 3.53
CA SER A 42 -2.90 7.10 2.90
C SER A 42 -2.70 6.85 1.41
N VAL A 43 -2.45 5.60 1.03
CA VAL A 43 -2.34 5.24 -0.39
C VAL A 43 -3.67 5.51 -1.10
N GLY A 44 -4.78 5.11 -0.49
CA GLY A 44 -6.11 5.28 -1.08
C GLY A 44 -6.55 6.72 -1.19
N GLN A 45 -5.97 7.62 -0.39
CA GLN A 45 -6.32 9.04 -0.42
C GLN A 45 -5.54 9.83 -1.46
N SER A 46 -4.65 9.18 -2.17
CA SER A 46 -3.86 9.84 -3.21
C SER A 46 -4.79 10.55 -4.18
N LYS A 47 -4.74 11.89 -4.18
CA LYS A 47 -5.61 12.70 -5.04
C LYS A 47 -4.81 13.33 -6.16
N LYS A 48 -4.92 14.62 -6.29
CA LYS A 48 -4.29 15.40 -7.34
C LYS A 48 -2.86 15.76 -7.00
N SER A 49 -2.28 16.59 -7.77
CA SER A 49 -0.92 17.10 -7.67
C SER A 49 0.00 15.98 -7.37
N PHE A 50 -0.15 15.15 -8.18
CA PHE A 50 0.31 13.83 -8.16
C PHE A 50 1.81 13.78 -8.04
N ILE A 51 2.53 14.55 -8.83
CA ILE A 51 3.99 14.47 -8.90
C ILE A 51 4.62 14.73 -7.55
N ALA A 52 4.15 15.76 -6.85
CA ALA A 52 4.70 16.13 -5.55
C ALA A 52 4.47 15.06 -4.49
N LYS A 53 3.44 14.22 -4.67
CA LYS A 53 3.07 13.20 -3.68
C LYS A 53 3.45 11.78 -4.04
N LEU A 54 4.01 11.59 -5.23
CA LEU A 54 4.34 10.24 -5.69
C LEU A 54 5.31 9.52 -4.78
N SER A 55 6.36 10.20 -4.33
CA SER A 55 7.34 9.59 -3.43
C SER A 55 6.69 9.16 -2.12
N LYS A 56 5.77 9.98 -1.60
CA LYS A 56 5.08 9.64 -0.37
C LYS A 56 4.16 8.44 -0.55
N VAL A 57 3.45 8.36 -1.67
CA VAL A 57 2.60 7.21 -1.96
C VAL A 57 3.43 5.94 -2.03
N ILE A 58 4.58 6.00 -2.70
CA ILE A 58 5.48 4.85 -2.81
C ILE A 58 5.95 4.42 -1.42
N GLU A 59 6.31 5.36 -0.55
CA GLU A 59 6.70 5.05 0.82
C GLU A 59 5.59 4.35 1.58
N GLU A 60 4.36 4.82 1.43
CA GLU A 60 3.23 4.25 2.15
C GLU A 60 2.88 2.84 1.65
N ILE A 61 3.06 2.59 0.35
CA ILE A 61 2.87 1.25 -0.18
C ILE A 61 3.95 0.31 0.37
N ASN A 62 5.19 0.79 0.40
CA ASN A 62 6.30 0.00 0.94
C ASN A 62 6.10 -0.29 2.43
N GLU A 63 5.59 0.67 3.18
CA GLU A 63 5.29 0.46 4.59
C GLU A 63 4.18 -0.56 4.76
N SER A 64 3.13 -0.49 3.93
CA SER A 64 2.06 -1.48 3.95
C SER A 64 2.61 -2.88 3.68
N ASN A 65 3.50 -2.99 2.68
CA ASN A 65 4.14 -4.25 2.34
C ASN A 65 4.95 -4.79 3.52
N PHE A 66 5.70 -3.93 4.20
CA PHE A 66 6.47 -4.31 5.38
C PHE A 66 5.57 -4.93 6.45
N TRP A 67 4.45 -4.28 6.77
CA TRP A 67 3.55 -4.80 7.79
C TRP A 67 2.90 -6.11 7.39
N ILE A 68 2.55 -6.27 6.11
CA ILE A 68 1.95 -7.52 5.64
C ILE A 68 2.97 -8.67 5.73
N GLU A 69 4.22 -8.42 5.34
CA GLU A 69 5.28 -9.42 5.49
C GLU A 69 5.52 -9.76 6.95
N PHE A 70 5.49 -8.74 7.81
CA PHE A 70 5.68 -8.92 9.24
C PHE A 70 4.59 -9.81 9.85
N LEU A 71 3.34 -9.66 9.37
CA LEU A 71 2.23 -10.51 9.81
C LEU A 71 2.49 -11.98 9.52
N ILE A 72 3.06 -12.26 8.36
CA ILE A 72 3.40 -13.62 7.97
C ILE A 72 4.53 -14.14 8.86
N ASP A 73 5.56 -13.33 9.04
CA ASP A 73 6.73 -13.71 9.83
C ASP A 73 6.36 -14.01 11.28
N GLU A 74 5.44 -13.24 11.85
CA GLU A 74 4.98 -13.43 13.22
C GLU A 74 3.85 -14.47 13.32
N GLU A 75 3.52 -15.11 12.21
CA GLU A 75 2.50 -16.15 12.14
C GLU A 75 1.12 -15.71 12.60
N LEU A 76 0.82 -14.40 12.44
CA LEU A 76 -0.51 -13.87 12.76
C LEU A 76 -1.51 -14.19 11.66
N LEU A 77 -1.04 -14.28 10.42
CA LEU A 77 -1.85 -14.69 9.27
C LEU A 77 -1.03 -15.59 8.38
N SER A 78 -1.71 -16.45 7.63
CA SER A 78 -1.04 -17.39 6.74
C SER A 78 -0.53 -16.66 5.50
N LYS A 79 0.53 -17.19 4.92
CA LYS A 79 1.09 -16.66 3.68
C LYS A 79 0.04 -16.63 2.56
N GLU A 80 -0.79 -17.67 2.50
CA GLU A 80 -1.82 -17.77 1.46
C GLU A 80 -2.80 -16.60 1.49
N LYS A 81 -3.15 -16.13 2.68
CA LYS A 81 -4.07 -14.99 2.82
C LYS A 81 -3.46 -13.67 2.40
N CYS A 82 -2.15 -13.56 2.47
CA CYS A 82 -1.44 -12.30 2.22
C CYS A 82 -0.81 -12.22 0.84
N GLU A 83 -0.60 -13.35 0.19
CA GLU A 83 0.21 -13.44 -1.01
C GLU A 83 -0.28 -12.56 -2.16
N SER A 84 -1.58 -12.58 -2.44
CA SER A 84 -2.10 -11.79 -3.55
C SER A 84 -2.02 -10.29 -3.26
N LEU A 85 -2.14 -9.91 -1.99
CA LEU A 85 -2.04 -8.50 -1.60
C LEU A 85 -0.60 -8.00 -1.69
N LEU A 86 0.38 -8.85 -1.32
CA LEU A 86 1.79 -8.54 -1.49
C LEU A 86 2.13 -8.35 -2.97
N LYS A 87 1.56 -9.21 -3.82
CA LYS A 87 1.75 -9.10 -5.25
C LYS A 87 1.20 -7.79 -5.78
N GLU A 88 0.01 -7.41 -5.33
CA GLU A 88 -0.59 -6.14 -5.74
C GLU A 88 0.25 -4.95 -5.27
N SER A 89 0.79 -5.00 -4.06
CA SER A 89 1.63 -3.90 -3.56
C SER A 89 2.89 -3.75 -4.42
N ALA A 90 3.49 -4.85 -4.84
CA ALA A 90 4.67 -4.81 -5.70
C ALA A 90 4.34 -4.23 -7.07
N GLU A 91 3.20 -4.61 -7.64
CA GLU A 91 2.78 -4.08 -8.94
C GLU A 91 2.48 -2.59 -8.86
N LEU A 92 1.76 -2.16 -7.82
CA LEU A 92 1.46 -0.74 -7.63
C LEU A 92 2.75 0.07 -7.46
N THR A 93 3.69 -0.44 -6.68
CA THR A 93 4.97 0.23 -6.49
C THR A 93 5.68 0.44 -7.83
N SER A 94 5.72 -0.59 -8.66
CA SER A 94 6.36 -0.51 -9.98
C SER A 94 5.67 0.52 -10.87
N ILE A 95 4.34 0.55 -10.85
CA ILE A 95 3.57 1.50 -11.66
C ILE A 95 3.85 2.93 -11.20
N PHE A 96 3.83 3.16 -9.88
CA PHE A 96 4.06 4.50 -9.35
C PHE A 96 5.50 4.98 -9.60
N ILE A 97 6.47 4.07 -9.50
CA ILE A 97 7.87 4.42 -9.80
C ILE A 97 8.01 4.83 -11.27
N ALA A 98 7.44 4.05 -12.18
CA ALA A 98 7.47 4.36 -13.60
C ALA A 98 6.80 5.70 -13.89
N TYR A 99 5.67 5.94 -13.23
CA TYR A 99 4.94 7.20 -13.37
C TYR A 99 5.80 8.38 -12.89
N ARG A 100 6.47 8.21 -11.76
CA ARG A 100 7.34 9.26 -11.20
C ARG A 100 8.50 9.59 -12.15
N ILE A 101 9.13 8.57 -12.69
CA ILE A 101 10.23 8.76 -13.63
C ILE A 101 9.76 9.57 -14.85
N THR A 102 8.62 9.18 -15.42
CA THR A 102 8.05 9.87 -16.56
C THR A 102 7.73 11.34 -16.23
N ALA A 103 7.14 11.59 -15.06
CA ALA A 103 6.78 12.91 -14.62
C ALA A 103 8.02 13.78 -14.40
N GLU A 104 9.07 13.23 -13.81
CA GLU A 104 10.33 13.95 -13.61
C GLU A 104 10.97 14.33 -14.92
N LYS A 105 10.96 13.45 -15.89
CA LYS A 105 11.49 13.75 -17.21
C LYS A 105 10.76 14.93 -17.87
N LYS A 106 9.44 14.95 -17.74
CA LYS A 106 8.63 16.05 -18.28
C LYS A 106 8.95 17.38 -17.62
N GLN A 107 9.23 17.36 -16.31
CA GLN A 107 9.56 18.58 -15.59
C GLN A 107 10.90 19.18 -16.01
N HIS A 108 11.81 18.35 -16.46
CA HIS A 108 13.16 18.80 -16.85
C HIS A 108 13.27 19.17 -18.33
N ARG A 109 12.16 19.20 -19.04
CA ARG A 109 12.11 19.72 -20.39
C ARG A 109 11.79 21.23 -20.37
#